data_12a3004466bba2fa4abd7d48cd946431
#
_entry.id   12a3004466bba2fa4abd7d48cd946431
#
_cell.length_a   1.000
_cell.length_b   1.000
_cell.length_c   1.000
_cell.angle_alpha   90.00
_cell.angle_beta   90.00
_cell.angle_gamma   90.00
#
_symmetry.space_group_name_H-M   'P 1'
#
loop_
_entity.id
_entity.type
_entity.pdbx_description
1 polymer ?
#
loop_
_entity_poly.entity_id
_entity_poly.type
_entity_poly.pdbx_seq_one_letter_code
_entity_poly.pdbx_strand_id
1 'polypeptide(L)'
;MMRRTAVCAALPGLLWMSFVLLSGCEESYRTRALFTKPELYTYERHAVLGLDPEQEQIFMAAYVKTFTGRLITFVERNRLASILGEQDLLKGRLNDRTRAKLQEVLGVEALIMCEYSVDEEARQTKLRVRIVDSETGAIVGSVLTDTYRSFDAHARAAVEALKADVLGGAP
;
A
#
# COMPACT_ATOMS: atom_id res chain seq x y z
N MET A 1 -79.47 7.02 33.60
CA MET A 1 -79.24 6.59 32.21
C MET A 1 -77.77 6.87 31.85
N MET A 2 -76.92 5.82 31.93
CA MET A 2 -75.49 5.89 31.72
C MET A 2 -75.18 5.55 30.28
N ARG A 3 -74.43 6.42 29.59
CA ARG A 3 -73.79 6.08 28.29
C ARG A 3 -72.31 6.05 28.50
N ARG A 4 -71.71 4.88 28.33
CA ARG A 4 -70.28 4.63 28.27
C ARG A 4 -69.83 4.90 26.89
N THR A 5 -68.85 5.79 26.73
CA THR A 5 -68.06 5.98 25.51
C THR A 5 -66.74 5.24 25.67
N ALA A 6 -66.50 4.27 24.79
CA ALA A 6 -65.26 3.53 24.69
C ALA A 6 -64.22 4.38 23.88
N VAL A 7 -63.08 4.62 24.46
CA VAL A 7 -61.94 5.25 23.77
C VAL A 7 -61.05 4.14 23.20
N CYS A 8 -60.96 4.11 21.88
CA CYS A 8 -59.98 3.28 21.17
C CYS A 8 -58.59 3.88 21.32
N ALA A 9 -57.73 3.16 21.99
CA ALA A 9 -56.31 3.44 22.02
C ALA A 9 -55.64 2.90 20.73
N ALA A 10 -55.18 3.79 19.85
CA ALA A 10 -54.38 3.45 18.69
C ALA A 10 -52.92 3.23 19.12
N LEU A 11 -52.39 2.09 18.77
CA LEU A 11 -50.96 1.73 18.95
C LEU A 11 -50.07 2.48 17.97
N PRO A 12 -49.03 3.20 18.40
CA PRO A 12 -47.90 3.62 17.55
C PRO A 12 -46.75 2.65 17.78
N GLY A 13 -46.72 1.57 17.04
CA GLY A 13 -45.71 0.52 17.23
C GLY A 13 -45.13 -0.09 15.96
N LEU A 14 -45.01 0.68 14.86
CA LEU A 14 -44.58 0.06 13.59
C LEU A 14 -43.66 0.92 12.74
N LEU A 15 -42.82 1.77 13.35
CA LEU A 15 -41.89 2.63 12.56
C LEU A 15 -40.42 2.57 13.04
N TRP A 16 -40.00 1.49 13.68
CA TRP A 16 -38.63 1.38 14.18
C TRP A 16 -37.84 0.18 13.62
N MET A 17 -38.28 -0.39 12.51
CA MET A 17 -37.64 -1.62 12.01
C MET A 17 -37.10 -1.52 10.57
N SER A 18 -36.65 -0.36 10.13
CA SER A 18 -36.11 -0.18 8.76
C SER A 18 -34.73 0.48 8.69
N PHE A 19 -33.93 0.48 9.78
CA PHE A 19 -32.63 1.19 9.75
C PHE A 19 -31.40 0.30 10.00
N VAL A 20 -31.46 -1.00 9.79
CA VAL A 20 -30.35 -1.92 10.15
C VAL A 20 -29.88 -2.80 8.97
N LEU A 21 -29.95 -2.38 7.73
CA LEU A 21 -29.40 -3.18 6.62
C LEU A 21 -28.55 -2.37 5.63
N LEU A 22 -27.79 -1.41 6.09
CA LEU A 22 -26.70 -0.81 5.31
C LEU A 22 -25.34 -1.04 6.02
N SER A 23 -25.15 -2.23 6.57
CA SER A 23 -23.78 -2.72 6.77
C SER A 23 -23.24 -3.05 5.39
N GLY A 24 -22.72 -2.04 4.70
CA GLY A 24 -21.90 -2.25 3.53
C GLY A 24 -20.83 -3.25 3.94
N CYS A 25 -20.74 -4.37 3.25
CA CYS A 25 -19.57 -5.23 3.31
C CYS A 25 -18.39 -4.36 2.87
N GLU A 26 -17.70 -3.77 3.83
CA GLU A 26 -16.36 -3.27 3.62
C GLU A 26 -15.51 -4.51 3.31
N GLU A 27 -15.33 -4.79 2.02
CA GLU A 27 -14.42 -5.83 1.57
C GLU A 27 -13.05 -5.49 2.14
N SER A 28 -12.75 -6.11 3.26
CA SER A 28 -11.49 -6.00 3.97
C SER A 28 -10.36 -6.34 3.00
N TYR A 29 -9.52 -5.36 2.70
CA TYR A 29 -8.24 -5.62 2.03
C TYR A 29 -7.50 -6.71 2.82
N ARG A 30 -7.18 -7.80 2.16
CA ARG A 30 -6.26 -8.77 2.75
C ARG A 30 -4.84 -8.24 2.59
N THR A 31 -4.53 -7.24 3.41
CA THR A 31 -3.17 -6.75 3.51
C THR A 31 -2.43 -7.64 4.49
N ARG A 32 -1.37 -8.25 4.01
CA ARG A 32 -0.46 -9.03 4.84
C ARG A 32 0.84 -8.26 4.93
N ALA A 33 0.91 -7.29 5.85
CA ALA A 33 2.20 -6.74 6.24
C ALA A 33 3.01 -7.90 6.83
N LEU A 34 4.13 -8.22 6.21
CA LEU A 34 4.99 -9.30 6.68
C LEU A 34 5.90 -8.78 7.78
N PHE A 35 6.52 -7.65 7.55
CA PHE A 35 7.26 -6.89 8.56
C PHE A 35 7.72 -5.53 8.01
N THR A 36 7.98 -4.58 8.93
CA THR A 36 8.64 -3.31 8.63
C THR A 36 9.58 -2.94 9.78
N LYS A 37 10.84 -2.71 9.47
CA LYS A 37 11.83 -2.31 10.46
C LYS A 37 11.84 -0.80 10.66
N PRO A 38 12.18 -0.31 11.87
CA PRO A 38 12.27 1.13 12.17
C PRO A 38 13.25 1.89 11.27
N GLU A 39 14.28 1.23 10.76
CA GLU A 39 15.28 1.80 9.85
C GLU A 39 14.65 2.38 8.58
N LEU A 40 13.45 1.90 8.17
CA LEU A 40 12.71 2.50 7.06
C LEU A 40 12.52 4.02 7.23
N TYR A 41 12.43 4.49 8.46
CA TYR A 41 12.27 5.91 8.75
C TYR A 41 13.56 6.73 8.65
N THR A 42 14.70 6.12 8.49
CA THR A 42 15.99 6.85 8.36
C THR A 42 16.32 7.19 6.92
N TYR A 43 15.75 6.45 5.94
CA TYR A 43 16.07 6.66 4.53
C TYR A 43 15.36 7.90 3.97
N GLU A 44 16.10 8.72 3.25
CA GLU A 44 15.58 9.92 2.59
C GLU A 44 15.50 9.74 1.07
N ARG A 45 16.44 8.96 0.48
CA ARG A 45 16.55 8.82 -0.97
C ARG A 45 16.19 7.41 -1.44
N HIS A 46 15.09 7.34 -2.19
CA HIS A 46 14.47 6.09 -2.62
C HIS A 46 14.54 5.89 -4.13
N ALA A 47 14.55 4.64 -4.57
CA ALA A 47 14.31 4.25 -5.95
C ALA A 47 13.19 3.21 -6.01
N VAL A 48 12.28 3.35 -6.99
CA VAL A 48 11.19 2.39 -7.23
C VAL A 48 11.54 1.54 -8.44
N LEU A 49 11.36 0.24 -8.33
CA LEU A 49 11.66 -0.76 -9.36
C LEU A 49 10.50 -1.73 -9.53
N GLY A 50 10.32 -2.29 -10.72
CA GLY A 50 9.35 -3.36 -10.99
C GLY A 50 7.96 -2.86 -11.36
N LEU A 51 7.78 -1.57 -11.64
CA LEU A 51 6.53 -0.95 -12.06
C LEU A 51 6.69 -0.30 -13.44
N ASP A 52 5.60 -0.18 -14.18
CA ASP A 52 5.56 0.70 -15.32
C ASP A 52 5.54 2.18 -14.90
N PRO A 53 5.76 3.14 -15.83
CA PRO A 53 5.88 4.55 -15.47
C PRO A 53 4.64 5.15 -14.79
N GLU A 54 3.43 4.72 -15.15
CA GLU A 54 2.18 5.20 -14.54
C GLU A 54 2.02 4.64 -13.12
N GLN A 55 2.22 3.34 -12.97
CA GLN A 55 2.19 2.66 -11.66
C GLN A 55 3.24 3.22 -10.69
N GLU A 56 4.44 3.52 -11.19
CA GLU A 56 5.51 4.14 -10.41
C GLU A 56 5.08 5.50 -9.83
N GLN A 57 4.49 6.37 -10.65
CA GLN A 57 3.99 7.68 -10.20
C GLN A 57 2.88 7.54 -9.16
N ILE A 58 1.93 6.62 -9.38
CA ILE A 58 0.84 6.36 -8.41
C ILE A 58 1.42 5.87 -7.08
N PHE A 59 2.39 4.95 -7.13
CA PHE A 59 3.02 4.42 -5.92
C PHE A 59 3.80 5.49 -5.15
N MET A 60 4.62 6.28 -5.84
CA MET A 60 5.37 7.39 -5.23
C MET A 60 4.45 8.41 -4.57
N ALA A 61 3.34 8.78 -5.22
CA ALA A 61 2.35 9.70 -4.67
C ALA A 61 1.70 9.14 -3.40
N ALA A 62 1.33 7.86 -3.39
CA ALA A 62 0.80 7.18 -2.20
C ALA A 62 1.83 7.16 -1.06
N TYR A 63 3.09 6.88 -1.39
CA TYR A 63 4.19 6.81 -0.42
C TYR A 63 4.43 8.16 0.26
N VAL A 64 4.63 9.24 -0.51
CA VAL A 64 4.84 10.59 0.02
C VAL A 64 3.66 11.06 0.85
N LYS A 65 2.43 10.81 0.38
CA LYS A 65 1.21 11.17 1.11
C LYS A 65 1.07 10.46 2.45
N THR A 66 1.49 9.20 2.52
CA THR A 66 1.38 8.40 3.74
C THR A 66 2.47 8.74 4.73
N PHE A 67 3.71 8.93 4.28
CA PHE A 67 4.86 9.31 5.12
C PHE A 67 5.04 10.84 5.22
N THR A 68 3.94 11.57 5.40
CA THR A 68 3.97 13.04 5.56
C THR A 68 4.88 13.47 6.73
N GLY A 69 5.54 14.61 6.56
CA GLY A 69 6.45 15.17 7.58
C GLY A 69 7.88 14.61 7.51
N ARG A 70 8.17 13.78 6.50
CA ARG A 70 9.52 13.28 6.24
C ARG A 70 10.09 13.87 4.96
N LEU A 71 11.40 14.03 4.93
CA LEU A 71 12.11 14.37 3.71
C LEU A 71 12.29 13.07 2.91
N ILE A 72 11.43 12.88 1.89
CA ILE A 72 11.49 11.74 1.00
C ILE A 72 11.71 12.25 -0.40
N THR A 73 12.77 11.75 -1.06
CA THR A 73 13.11 12.04 -2.44
C THR A 73 13.16 10.74 -3.24
N PHE A 74 12.67 10.78 -4.47
CA PHE A 74 12.80 9.66 -5.41
C PHE A 74 13.79 9.99 -6.51
N VAL A 75 14.57 9.00 -6.89
CA VAL A 75 15.46 9.11 -8.05
C VAL A 75 14.63 8.92 -9.31
N GLU A 76 14.83 9.81 -10.27
CA GLU A 76 14.13 9.76 -11.56
C GLU A 76 14.39 8.46 -12.31
N ARG A 77 13.34 7.92 -12.94
CA ARG A 77 13.38 6.70 -13.74
C ARG A 77 14.48 6.70 -14.81
N ASN A 78 14.66 7.80 -15.52
CA ASN A 78 15.69 7.89 -16.56
C ASN A 78 17.10 7.70 -16.02
N ARG A 79 17.38 8.18 -14.81
CA ARG A 79 18.66 7.97 -14.13
C ARG A 79 18.84 6.51 -13.71
N LEU A 80 17.78 5.88 -13.20
CA LEU A 80 17.79 4.46 -12.88
C LEU A 80 18.01 3.61 -14.14
N ALA A 81 17.28 3.89 -15.23
CA ALA A 81 17.40 3.20 -16.50
C ALA A 81 18.80 3.30 -17.12
N SER A 82 19.52 4.41 -16.91
CA SER A 82 20.90 4.58 -17.38
C SER A 82 21.90 3.63 -16.71
N ILE A 83 21.57 3.13 -15.52
CA ILE A 83 22.42 2.19 -14.77
C ILE A 83 21.96 0.75 -14.93
N LEU A 84 20.62 0.52 -14.88
CA LEU A 84 20.00 -0.80 -14.89
C LEU A 84 19.64 -1.32 -16.28
N GLY A 85 19.31 -0.42 -17.19
CA GLY A 85 18.53 -0.75 -18.38
C GLY A 85 17.03 -0.88 -18.06
N GLU A 86 16.18 -0.49 -19.04
CA GLU A 86 14.71 -0.43 -18.83
C GLU A 86 14.10 -1.79 -18.51
N GLN A 87 14.59 -2.88 -19.10
CA GLN A 87 14.07 -4.22 -18.85
C GLN A 87 14.30 -4.70 -17.41
N ASP A 88 15.48 -4.42 -16.85
CA ASP A 88 15.77 -4.82 -15.46
C ASP A 88 15.04 -3.93 -14.46
N LEU A 89 14.85 -2.65 -14.82
CA LEU A 89 14.03 -1.71 -14.06
C LEU A 89 12.58 -2.20 -13.95
N LEU A 90 11.96 -2.59 -15.07
CA LEU A 90 10.58 -3.12 -15.11
C LEU A 90 10.45 -4.46 -14.39
N LYS A 91 11.47 -5.31 -14.43
CA LYS A 91 11.44 -6.62 -13.77
C LYS A 91 11.80 -6.55 -12.29
N GLY A 92 12.22 -5.38 -11.80
CA GLY A 92 12.70 -5.23 -10.43
C GLY A 92 13.87 -6.17 -10.12
N ARG A 93 14.72 -6.48 -11.14
CA ARG A 93 15.86 -7.38 -10.98
C ARG A 93 17.12 -6.59 -10.65
N LEU A 94 17.74 -6.98 -9.56
CA LEU A 94 18.93 -6.33 -9.07
C LEU A 94 19.94 -7.37 -8.60
N ASN A 95 21.19 -7.21 -9.03
CA ASN A 95 22.33 -7.94 -8.46
C ASN A 95 23.12 -7.01 -7.52
N ASP A 96 23.99 -7.56 -6.70
CA ASP A 96 24.75 -6.80 -5.71
C ASP A 96 25.63 -5.71 -6.35
N ARG A 97 26.21 -5.97 -7.50
CA ARG A 97 27.03 -4.98 -8.21
C ARG A 97 26.20 -3.78 -8.65
N THR A 98 25.01 -4.03 -9.20
CA THR A 98 24.13 -2.95 -9.67
C THR A 98 23.54 -2.18 -8.49
N ARG A 99 23.21 -2.87 -7.39
CA ARG A 99 22.77 -2.26 -6.13
C ARG A 99 23.82 -1.30 -5.60
N ALA A 100 25.07 -1.75 -5.46
CA ALA A 100 26.18 -0.92 -5.03
C ALA A 100 26.38 0.31 -5.94
N LYS A 101 26.23 0.14 -7.25
CA LYS A 101 26.34 1.24 -8.20
C LYS A 101 25.21 2.28 -8.06
N LEU A 102 23.99 1.86 -7.77
CA LEU A 102 22.87 2.78 -7.50
C LEU A 102 23.12 3.62 -6.26
N GLN A 103 23.66 3.01 -5.21
CA GLN A 103 24.05 3.72 -4.00
C GLN A 103 25.20 4.70 -4.27
N GLU A 104 26.29 4.24 -4.88
CA GLU A 104 27.50 5.04 -5.12
C GLU A 104 27.24 6.22 -6.06
N VAL A 105 26.53 6.01 -7.18
CA VAL A 105 26.34 7.02 -8.23
C VAL A 105 25.14 7.92 -7.97
N LEU A 106 24.05 7.37 -7.44
CA LEU A 106 22.79 8.10 -7.26
C LEU A 106 22.45 8.38 -5.80
N GLY A 107 23.23 7.86 -4.85
CA GLY A 107 22.98 8.03 -3.42
C GLY A 107 21.69 7.37 -2.95
N VAL A 108 21.22 6.33 -3.65
CA VAL A 108 20.01 5.60 -3.24
C VAL A 108 20.27 4.88 -1.92
N GLU A 109 19.43 5.11 -0.92
CA GLU A 109 19.51 4.48 0.39
C GLU A 109 18.56 3.30 0.50
N ALA A 110 17.36 3.42 -0.05
CA ALA A 110 16.36 2.36 -0.05
C ALA A 110 15.84 2.06 -1.47
N LEU A 111 15.79 0.78 -1.78
CA LEU A 111 15.25 0.25 -3.04
C LEU A 111 13.87 -0.34 -2.77
N ILE A 112 12.83 0.26 -3.35
CA ILE A 112 11.46 -0.21 -3.26
C ILE A 112 11.19 -1.10 -4.47
N MET A 113 11.25 -2.41 -4.25
CA MET A 113 11.04 -3.42 -5.29
C MET A 113 9.59 -3.86 -5.29
N CYS A 114 8.88 -3.54 -6.36
CA CYS A 114 7.47 -3.85 -6.55
C CYS A 114 7.27 -4.96 -7.57
N GLU A 115 6.24 -5.77 -7.37
CA GLU A 115 5.77 -6.79 -8.30
C GLU A 115 4.25 -6.74 -8.30
N TYR A 116 3.66 -6.29 -9.42
CA TYR A 116 2.21 -6.27 -9.59
C TYR A 116 1.79 -7.36 -10.57
N SER A 117 0.81 -8.14 -10.19
CA SER A 117 0.27 -9.21 -11.03
C SER A 117 -1.25 -9.17 -11.06
N VAL A 118 -1.81 -9.47 -12.22
CA VAL A 118 -3.24 -9.60 -12.47
C VAL A 118 -3.52 -11.03 -12.89
N ASP A 119 -4.44 -11.68 -12.21
CA ASP A 119 -4.99 -12.99 -12.57
C ASP A 119 -6.47 -12.78 -12.89
N GLU A 120 -6.78 -12.71 -14.19
CA GLU A 120 -8.13 -12.44 -14.67
C GLU A 120 -9.07 -13.62 -14.41
N GLU A 121 -8.56 -14.86 -14.50
CA GLU A 121 -9.36 -16.08 -14.29
C GLU A 121 -9.78 -16.20 -12.82
N ALA A 122 -8.84 -15.97 -11.91
CA ALA A 122 -9.11 -15.98 -10.47
C ALA A 122 -9.75 -14.66 -9.97
N ARG A 123 -9.92 -13.66 -10.84
CA ARG A 123 -10.35 -12.31 -10.47
C ARG A 123 -9.55 -11.79 -9.26
N GLN A 124 -8.25 -11.89 -9.34
CA GLN A 124 -7.34 -11.51 -8.27
C GLN A 124 -6.24 -10.61 -8.79
N THR A 125 -5.95 -9.54 -8.05
CA THR A 125 -4.78 -8.70 -8.27
C THR A 125 -3.90 -8.73 -7.03
N LYS A 126 -2.59 -8.66 -7.22
CA LYS A 126 -1.61 -8.72 -6.12
C LYS A 126 -0.54 -7.66 -6.33
N LEU A 127 -0.21 -6.97 -5.26
CA LEU A 127 0.98 -6.12 -5.21
C LEU A 127 1.88 -6.61 -4.08
N ARG A 128 3.08 -7.03 -4.44
CA ARG A 128 4.16 -7.32 -3.50
C ARG A 128 5.14 -6.17 -3.49
N VAL A 129 5.45 -5.67 -2.32
CA VAL A 129 6.46 -4.63 -2.12
C VAL A 129 7.52 -5.16 -1.17
N ARG A 130 8.79 -5.01 -1.53
CA ARG A 130 9.94 -5.25 -0.65
C ARG A 130 10.79 -3.99 -0.64
N ILE A 131 11.18 -3.57 0.53
CA ILE A 131 12.10 -2.45 0.70
C ILE A 131 13.44 -3.01 1.15
N VAL A 132 14.46 -2.72 0.36
CA VAL A 132 15.82 -3.24 0.52
C VAL A 132 16.75 -2.09 0.83
N ASP A 133 17.48 -2.19 1.90
CA ASP A 133 18.60 -1.30 2.21
C ASP A 133 19.66 -1.42 1.12
N SER A 134 20.04 -0.31 0.50
CA SER A 134 20.93 -0.36 -0.66
C SER A 134 22.40 -0.65 -0.30
N GLU A 135 22.80 -0.39 0.92
CA GLU A 135 24.15 -0.66 1.41
C GLU A 135 24.34 -2.15 1.73
N THR A 136 23.45 -2.69 2.55
CA THR A 136 23.60 -4.06 3.08
C THR A 136 22.91 -5.12 2.24
N GLY A 137 21.90 -4.73 1.42
CA GLY A 137 21.02 -5.68 0.73
C GLY A 137 19.97 -6.31 1.64
N ALA A 138 19.87 -5.90 2.89
CA ALA A 138 18.89 -6.42 3.82
C ALA A 138 17.48 -5.95 3.48
N ILE A 139 16.48 -6.83 3.64
CA ILE A 139 15.08 -6.44 3.51
C ILE A 139 14.65 -5.77 4.81
N VAL A 140 14.24 -4.51 4.73
CA VAL A 140 13.80 -3.68 5.86
C VAL A 140 12.29 -3.49 5.91
N GLY A 141 11.59 -3.86 4.84
CA GLY A 141 10.13 -3.85 4.80
C GLY A 141 9.60 -4.81 3.73
N SER A 142 8.49 -5.45 4.03
CA SER A 142 7.82 -6.34 3.09
C SER A 142 6.31 -6.34 3.33
N VAL A 143 5.53 -6.16 2.27
CA VAL A 143 4.08 -6.21 2.31
C VAL A 143 3.53 -6.89 1.06
N LEU A 144 2.46 -7.63 1.23
CA LEU A 144 1.65 -8.20 0.15
C LEU A 144 0.20 -7.75 0.32
N THR A 145 -0.37 -7.20 -0.74
CA THR A 145 -1.81 -6.94 -0.82
C THR A 145 -2.40 -7.85 -1.89
N ASP A 146 -3.48 -8.55 -1.56
CA ASP A 146 -4.19 -9.44 -2.48
C ASP A 146 -5.70 -9.17 -2.42
N THR A 147 -6.25 -8.59 -3.47
CA THR A 147 -7.68 -8.37 -3.64
C THR A 147 -7.94 -7.94 -5.08
N TYR A 148 -9.16 -8.15 -5.60
CA TYR A 148 -9.49 -7.66 -6.95
C TYR A 148 -9.81 -6.17 -6.92
N ARG A 149 -8.78 -5.34 -7.00
CA ARG A 149 -8.86 -3.88 -6.94
C ARG A 149 -7.89 -3.24 -7.94
N SER A 150 -8.03 -1.92 -8.13
CA SER A 150 -7.09 -1.15 -8.95
C SER A 150 -5.70 -1.07 -8.32
N PHE A 151 -4.70 -0.83 -9.14
CA PHE A 151 -3.32 -0.65 -8.68
C PHE A 151 -3.20 0.46 -7.61
N ASP A 152 -3.89 1.60 -7.81
CA ASP A 152 -3.90 2.72 -6.86
C ASP A 152 -4.41 2.30 -5.46
N ALA A 153 -5.44 1.46 -5.41
CA ALA A 153 -5.95 0.93 -4.15
C ALA A 153 -4.93 0.00 -3.47
N HIS A 154 -4.23 -0.84 -4.24
CA HIS A 154 -3.14 -1.68 -3.74
C HIS A 154 -1.96 -0.85 -3.22
N ALA A 155 -1.54 0.18 -3.97
CA ALA A 155 -0.44 1.04 -3.59
C ALA A 155 -0.71 1.74 -2.25
N ARG A 156 -1.90 2.34 -2.08
CA ARG A 156 -2.29 2.95 -0.81
C ARG A 156 -2.30 1.95 0.35
N ALA A 157 -2.98 0.82 0.18
CA ALA A 157 -3.07 -0.20 1.23
C ALA A 157 -1.69 -0.75 1.63
N ALA A 158 -0.81 -0.98 0.66
CA ALA A 158 0.55 -1.45 0.92
C ALA A 158 1.36 -0.45 1.75
N VAL A 159 1.32 0.83 1.36
CA VAL A 159 2.10 1.87 2.05
C VAL A 159 1.54 2.18 3.44
N GLU A 160 0.21 2.18 3.60
CA GLU A 160 -0.43 2.33 4.92
C GLU A 160 -0.07 1.17 5.86
N ALA A 161 -0.04 -0.07 5.35
CA ALA A 161 0.37 -1.24 6.13
C ALA A 161 1.83 -1.15 6.58
N LEU A 162 2.75 -0.76 5.68
CA LEU A 162 4.16 -0.54 6.02
C LEU A 162 4.31 0.49 7.15
N LYS A 163 3.57 1.61 7.07
CA LYS A 163 3.59 2.64 8.11
C LYS A 163 3.00 2.15 9.43
N ALA A 164 1.85 1.47 9.38
CA ALA A 164 1.16 1.00 10.58
C ALA A 164 2.01 -0.01 11.35
N ASP A 165 2.72 -0.91 10.65
CA ASP A 165 3.56 -1.92 11.26
C ASP A 165 4.76 -1.31 12.01
N VAL A 166 5.41 -0.29 11.43
CA VAL A 166 6.49 0.44 12.13
C VAL A 166 5.98 1.16 13.37
N LEU A 167 4.80 1.78 13.30
CA LEU A 167 4.23 2.50 14.43
C LEU A 167 3.67 1.56 15.50
N GLY A 168 3.17 0.38 15.10
CA GLY A 168 2.64 -0.64 16.01
C GLY A 168 3.69 -1.54 16.65
N GLY A 169 4.89 -1.60 16.09
CA GLY A 169 6.01 -2.38 16.58
C GLY A 169 6.91 -1.68 17.61
N ALA A 170 6.59 -0.45 18.03
CA ALA A 170 7.29 0.18 19.14
C ALA A 170 6.85 -0.47 20.46
N PRO A 171 7.78 -1.09 21.24
CA PRO A 171 7.49 -1.71 22.53
C PRO A 171 7.07 -0.68 23.58
#